data_e791346904c7f39a9e03254a777813a9
#
_entry.id   e791346904c7f39a9e03254a777813a9
#
_cell.length_a   1.000
_cell.length_b   1.000
_cell.length_c   1.000
_cell.angle_alpha   90.00
_cell.angle_beta   90.00
_cell.angle_gamma   90.00
#
_symmetry.space_group_name_H-M   'P 1'
#
loop_
_entity.id
_entity.type
_entity.pdbx_description
1 polymer ?
#
loop_
_entity_poly.entity_id
_entity_poly.type
_entity_poly.pdbx_seq_one_letter_code
_entity_poly.pdbx_strand_id
1 'polypeptide(L)' 'MKRIYICSPYTLGDAAINVKRQMDAADELITLGFAPFAPLMSHFQHMAHPRPYQDWMRLDREWLTVCHALLRLPGESKGA' A
#
# COMPACT_ATOMS: atom_id res chain seq x y z
N MET A 1 13.85 -13.46 -0.59
CA MET A 1 13.66 -12.13 -1.22
C MET A 1 13.28 -11.09 -0.17
N LYS A 2 13.65 -9.86 -0.39
CA LYS A 2 13.34 -8.79 0.56
C LYS A 2 11.92 -8.31 0.42
N ARG A 3 11.25 -8.08 1.55
CA ARG A 3 9.88 -7.59 1.62
C ARG A 3 9.89 -6.07 1.73
N ILE A 4 9.18 -5.41 0.80
CA ILE A 4 9.12 -3.95 0.72
C ILE A 4 7.68 -3.50 0.97
N TYR A 5 7.48 -2.66 1.98
CA TYR A 5 6.18 -2.03 2.23
C TYR A 5 6.08 -0.75 1.41
N ILE A 6 5.03 -0.62 0.59
CA ILE A 6 4.84 0.56 -0.26
C ILE A 6 3.92 1.55 0.47
N CYS A 7 4.40 2.76 0.67
CA CYS A 7 3.70 3.83 1.35
C CYS A 7 3.42 4.96 0.35
N SER A 8 2.16 5.39 0.22
CA SER A 8 1.79 6.41 -0.76
C SER A 8 0.46 7.06 -0.40
N PRO A 9 0.12 8.21 -1.05
CA PRO A 9 -1.19 8.82 -0.88
C PRO A 9 -2.32 7.89 -1.27
N TYR A 10 -3.46 7.97 -0.58
CA TYR A 10 -4.67 7.24 -0.91
C TYR A 10 -5.85 8.19 -1.13
N THR A 11 -6.27 8.90 -0.09
CA THR A 11 -7.49 9.74 -0.14
C THR A 11 -7.25 11.15 -0.65
N LEU A 12 -6.02 11.65 -0.55
CA LEU A 12 -5.69 12.97 -1.09
C LEU A 12 -5.43 12.87 -2.59
N GLY A 13 -6.15 13.65 -3.38
CA GLY A 13 -6.16 13.55 -4.83
C GLY A 13 -7.16 12.49 -5.28
N ASP A 14 -6.87 11.83 -6.39
CA ASP A 14 -7.74 10.80 -6.96
C ASP A 14 -7.36 9.43 -6.42
N ALA A 15 -8.27 8.81 -5.67
CA ALA A 15 -8.02 7.52 -5.04
C ALA A 15 -7.73 6.42 -6.06
N ALA A 16 -8.40 6.41 -7.20
CA ALA A 16 -8.18 5.39 -8.23
C ALA A 16 -6.78 5.50 -8.83
N ILE A 17 -6.33 6.73 -9.10
CA ILE A 17 -4.98 6.98 -9.59
C ILE A 17 -3.95 6.57 -8.54
N ASN A 18 -4.19 6.89 -7.27
CA ASN A 18 -3.28 6.55 -6.18
C ASN A 18 -3.14 5.03 -6.02
N VAL A 19 -4.24 4.29 -6.12
CA VAL A 19 -4.22 2.82 -6.10
C VAL A 19 -3.41 2.29 -7.27
N LYS A 20 -3.65 2.80 -8.48
CA LYS A 20 -2.92 2.37 -9.68
C LYS A 20 -1.42 2.60 -9.55
N ARG A 21 -1.02 3.76 -9.03
CA ARG A 21 0.40 4.09 -8.82
C ARG A 21 1.08 3.08 -7.90
N GLN A 22 0.40 2.70 -6.84
CA GLN A 22 0.95 1.70 -5.91
C GLN A 22 1.03 0.31 -6.55
N MET A 23 0.04 -0.05 -7.35
CA MET A 23 0.07 -1.31 -8.10
C MET A 23 1.20 -1.34 -9.14
N ASP A 24 1.41 -0.23 -9.85
CA ASP A 24 2.49 -0.12 -10.82
C ASP A 24 3.87 -0.27 -10.13
N ALA A 25 4.05 0.38 -8.98
CA ALA A 25 5.28 0.26 -8.21
C ALA A 25 5.49 -1.17 -7.70
N ALA A 26 4.44 -1.82 -7.24
CA ALA A 26 4.51 -3.21 -6.77
C ALA A 26 4.94 -4.15 -7.91
N ASP A 27 4.37 -3.98 -9.10
CA ASP A 27 4.72 -4.80 -10.26
C ASP A 27 6.18 -4.63 -10.64
N GLU A 28 6.67 -3.41 -10.65
CA GLU A 28 8.07 -3.12 -10.92
C GLU A 28 9.00 -3.78 -9.89
N LEU A 29 8.64 -3.71 -8.61
CA LEU A 29 9.43 -4.37 -7.55
C LEU A 29 9.48 -5.89 -7.72
N ILE A 30 8.38 -6.50 -8.16
CA ILE A 30 8.37 -7.94 -8.46
C ILE A 30 9.37 -8.25 -9.57
N THR A 31 9.39 -7.46 -10.64
CA THR A 31 10.33 -7.63 -11.74
C THR A 31 11.78 -7.53 -11.25
N LEU A 32 12.04 -6.66 -10.27
CA LEU A 32 13.36 -6.47 -9.69
C LEU A 32 13.76 -7.54 -8.66
N GLY A 33 12.88 -8.48 -8.36
CA GLY A 33 13.17 -9.59 -7.44
C GLY A 33 12.80 -9.34 -5.98
N PHE A 34 12.01 -8.31 -5.70
CA PHE A 34 11.51 -8.03 -4.35
C PHE A 34 10.13 -8.63 -4.13
N ALA A 35 9.73 -8.69 -2.86
CA ALA A 35 8.38 -9.08 -2.46
C ALA A 35 7.64 -7.82 -1.94
N PRO A 36 6.88 -7.13 -2.78
CA PRO A 36 6.19 -5.91 -2.35
C PRO A 36 4.92 -6.22 -1.58
N PHE A 37 4.62 -5.38 -0.58
CA PHE A 37 3.31 -5.29 0.02
C PHE A 37 2.70 -3.94 -0.33
N ALA A 38 1.56 -3.97 -1.04
CA ALA A 38 0.85 -2.78 -1.49
C ALA A 38 -0.44 -2.64 -0.67
N PRO A 39 -0.43 -1.89 0.45
CA PRO A 39 -1.59 -1.83 1.34
C PRO A 39 -2.84 -1.26 0.68
N LEU A 40 -2.71 -0.45 -0.37
CA LEU A 40 -3.88 0.08 -1.09
C LEU A 40 -4.65 -0.98 -1.87
N MET A 41 -4.13 -2.20 -2.00
CA MET A 41 -4.90 -3.32 -2.54
C MET A 41 -6.12 -3.64 -1.68
N SER A 42 -6.11 -3.26 -0.40
CA SER A 42 -7.28 -3.36 0.47
C SER A 42 -8.48 -2.53 0.00
N HIS A 43 -8.25 -1.57 -0.91
CA HIS A 43 -9.33 -0.80 -1.55
C HIS A 43 -10.39 -1.73 -2.16
N PHE A 44 -9.97 -2.77 -2.84
CA PHE A 44 -10.89 -3.73 -3.47
C PHE A 44 -11.62 -4.56 -2.44
N GLN A 45 -10.94 -5.00 -1.40
CA GLN A 45 -11.58 -5.75 -0.32
C GLN A 45 -12.60 -4.88 0.42
N HIS A 46 -12.27 -3.61 0.66
CA HIS A 46 -13.17 -2.67 1.31
C HIS A 46 -14.43 -2.41 0.49
N MET A 47 -14.33 -2.42 -0.84
CA MET A 47 -15.50 -2.29 -1.71
C MET A 47 -16.48 -3.45 -1.53
N ALA A 48 -15.95 -4.67 -1.35
CA ALA A 48 -16.76 -5.87 -1.16
C ALA A 48 -17.23 -6.03 0.29
N HIS A 49 -16.37 -5.67 1.24
CA HIS A 49 -16.61 -5.86 2.68
C HIS A 49 -16.12 -4.61 3.43
N PRO A 50 -16.95 -3.55 3.49
CA PRO A 50 -16.54 -2.32 4.16
C PRO A 50 -16.22 -2.54 5.64
N ARG A 51 -15.12 -1.94 6.10
CA ARG A 51 -14.68 -2.00 7.49
C ARG A 51 -14.27 -0.62 7.99
N PRO A 52 -14.31 -0.40 9.31
CA PRO A 52 -13.76 0.83 9.87
C PRO A 52 -12.28 1.01 9.51
N TYR A 53 -11.88 2.27 9.38
CA TYR A 53 -10.49 2.62 9.04
C TYR A 53 -9.47 1.97 9.97
N GLN A 54 -9.80 1.86 11.26
CA GLN A 54 -8.90 1.26 12.26
C GLN A 54 -8.56 -0.20 11.95
N ASP A 55 -9.49 -0.95 11.35
CA ASP A 55 -9.24 -2.35 10.99
C ASP A 55 -8.14 -2.44 9.94
N TRP A 56 -8.20 -1.58 8.91
CA TRP A 56 -7.19 -1.55 7.85
C TRP A 56 -5.84 -1.10 8.39
N MET A 57 -5.82 -0.11 9.28
CA MET A 57 -4.58 0.39 9.89
C MET A 57 -3.92 -0.68 10.76
N ARG A 58 -4.71 -1.47 11.49
CA ARG A 58 -4.19 -2.57 12.30
C ARG A 58 -3.57 -3.66 11.44
N LEU A 59 -4.25 -4.02 10.35
CA LEU A 59 -3.76 -5.01 9.41
C LEU A 59 -2.46 -4.54 8.74
N ASP A 60 -2.43 -3.29 8.29
CA ASP A 60 -1.25 -2.72 7.64
C ASP A 60 -0.04 -2.71 8.58
N ARG A 61 -0.24 -2.40 9.87
CA ARG A 61 0.85 -2.43 10.84
C ARG A 61 1.45 -3.82 11.01
N GLU A 62 0.61 -4.84 11.03
CA GLU A 62 1.09 -6.23 11.11
C GLU A 62 2.02 -6.57 9.95
N TRP A 63 1.67 -6.16 8.74
CA TRP A 63 2.50 -6.40 7.57
C TRP A 63 3.74 -5.52 7.55
N LEU A 64 3.62 -4.25 7.98
CA LEU A 64 4.75 -3.34 8.04
C LEU A 64 5.87 -3.88 8.93
N THR A 65 5.52 -4.49 10.06
CA THR A 65 6.52 -4.99 11.01
C THR A 65 7.36 -6.14 10.48
N VAL A 66 6.89 -6.85 9.47
CA VAL A 66 7.65 -7.97 8.87
C VAL A 66 8.37 -7.56 7.58
N CYS A 67 8.21 -6.34 7.12
CA CYS A 67 8.91 -5.86 5.93
C CYS A 67 10.34 -5.42 6.28
N HIS A 68 11.27 -5.59 5.33
CA HIS A 68 12.68 -5.22 5.49
C HIS A 68 12.92 -3.74 5.22
N ALA A 69 12.10 -3.15 4.35
CA ALA A 69 12.27 -1.75 3.93
C ALA A 69 10.92 -1.13 3.58
N LEU A 70 10.92 0.19 3.48
CA LEU A 70 9.75 0.99 3.13
C LEU A 70 10.08 1.82 1.89
N LEU A 71 9.22 1.76 0.89
CA LEU A 71 9.28 2.62 -0.29
C LEU A 71 8.19 3.67 -0.18
N ARG A 72 8.56 4.94 -0.12
CA ARG A 72 7.62 6.06 -0.08
C ARG A 72 7.44 6.63 -1.48
N LEU A 73 6.25 6.50 -2.06
CA LEU A 73 5.91 7.15 -3.32
C LEU A 73 5.59 8.63 -3.07
N PRO A 74 5.87 9.52 -4.06
CA PRO A 74 5.67 10.95 -3.87
C PRO A 74 4.20 11.35 -3.73
N GLY A 75 3.97 12.50 -3.08
CA GLY A 75 2.67 13.10 -2.87
C GLY A 75 2.33 13.30 -1.40
N GLU A 76 1.37 14.18 -1.13
CA GLU A 76 0.90 14.41 0.23
C GLU A 76 -0.05 13.31 0.66
N SER A 77 -0.01 12.96 1.94
CA SER A 77 -0.83 11.89 2.48
C SER A 77 -1.09 12.11 3.97
N LYS A 78 -2.26 11.70 4.45
CA LYS A 78 -2.61 11.78 5.86
C LYS A 78 -1.93 10.70 6.70
N GLY A 79 -1.58 9.57 6.10
CA GLY A 79 -1.08 8.40 6.82
C GLY A 79 0.27 7.90 6.38
N ALA A 80 0.90 8.61 5.47
CA ALA A 80 2.21 8.20 4.95
C ALA A 80 3.30 9.31 5.08
#